data_5d43f4de77bea35f96fe4ca45f34e927
#
_entry.id   5d43f4de77bea35f96fe4ca45f34e927
#
_cell.length_a   1.000
_cell.length_b   1.000
_cell.length_c   1.000
_cell.angle_alpha   90.00
_cell.angle_beta   90.00
_cell.angle_gamma   90.00
#
_symmetry.space_group_name_H-M   'P 1'
#
loop_
_entity.id
_entity.type
_entity.pdbx_description
1 polymer ?
#
loop_
_entity_poly.entity_id
_entity_poly.type
_entity_poly.pdbx_seq_one_letter_code
_entity_poly.pdbx_strand_id
1 'polypeptide(L)'
;MERTIKEKMSTFLEIESAMPQDLINAKPITTSFKDFFGTSQLSQFMDQTNPLSEITHKRRVSALGPGGLTRERAGFEVRDVHPTHYGRICPIETPEGPNIGLINSLATFSKVNKYGFIESPYKKVLSGKVLEKIEYLSAIEEEKFTIAQANSPIGPDGSFLEELVSCRKGLNFILSRKENIDYVDVSPKQLVSVAASLIPFLENDDANRALMGSNMMLSLIHI
;
A
#
# COMPACT_ATOMS: atom_id res chain seq x y z
N MET A 1 22.02 -13.75 16.96
CA MET A 1 22.81 -13.12 18.03
C MET A 1 22.72 -13.92 19.34
N GLU A 2 21.55 -14.14 19.91
CA GLU A 2 21.37 -14.91 21.15
C GLU A 2 22.03 -16.29 21.11
N ARG A 3 21.81 -17.06 20.05
CA ARG A 3 22.42 -18.38 19.86
C ARG A 3 23.94 -18.34 19.91
N THR A 4 24.56 -17.37 19.21
CA THR A 4 26.03 -17.24 19.17
C THR A 4 26.61 -16.79 20.51
N ILE A 5 25.87 -16.02 21.29
CA ILE A 5 26.27 -15.65 22.67
C ILE A 5 26.19 -16.88 23.56
N LYS A 6 25.12 -17.67 23.51
CA LYS A 6 24.97 -18.92 24.27
C LYS A 6 26.08 -19.94 23.95
N GLU A 7 26.40 -20.10 22.65
CA GLU A 7 27.50 -20.97 22.21
C GLU A 7 28.86 -20.49 22.74
N LYS A 8 29.13 -19.18 22.72
CA LYS A 8 30.34 -18.62 23.29
C LYS A 8 30.40 -18.78 24.82
N MET A 9 29.28 -18.51 25.52
CA MET A 9 29.24 -18.69 26.98
C MET A 9 29.50 -20.14 27.37
N SER A 10 29.05 -21.12 26.62
CA SER A 10 29.32 -22.54 26.92
C SER A 10 30.77 -22.97 26.70
N THR A 11 31.52 -22.22 25.91
CA THR A 11 32.93 -22.50 25.62
C THR A 11 33.90 -21.69 26.47
N PHE A 12 33.43 -20.68 27.22
CA PHE A 12 34.26 -19.90 28.14
C PHE A 12 34.50 -20.65 29.44
N LEU A 13 35.78 -20.86 29.78
CA LEU A 13 36.20 -21.59 30.98
C LEU A 13 36.05 -20.76 32.27
N GLU A 14 36.14 -19.42 32.15
CA GLU A 14 36.03 -18.49 33.29
C GLU A 14 34.99 -17.39 32.93
N ILE A 15 33.73 -17.69 33.20
CA ILE A 15 32.62 -16.78 32.86
C ILE A 15 32.68 -15.48 33.69
N GLU A 16 33.21 -15.55 34.91
CA GLU A 16 33.32 -14.41 35.85
C GLU A 16 34.27 -13.31 35.37
N SER A 17 35.23 -13.63 34.51
CA SER A 17 36.21 -12.67 33.98
C SER A 17 35.85 -12.18 32.54
N ALA A 18 34.80 -12.72 31.94
CA ALA A 18 34.43 -12.40 30.59
C ALA A 18 33.78 -11.00 30.45
N MET A 19 34.37 -10.15 29.62
CA MET A 19 33.78 -8.86 29.32
C MET A 19 32.66 -9.02 28.26
N PRO A 20 31.60 -8.18 28.30
CA PRO A 20 30.53 -8.24 27.31
C PRO A 20 31.01 -8.17 25.86
N GLN A 21 32.10 -7.47 25.59
CA GLN A 21 32.72 -7.35 24.25
C GLN A 21 33.26 -8.69 23.74
N ASP A 22 33.74 -9.56 24.64
CA ASP A 22 34.27 -10.87 24.26
C ASP A 22 33.16 -11.85 23.85
N LEU A 23 31.96 -11.67 24.43
CA LEU A 23 30.80 -12.50 24.14
C LEU A 23 30.01 -12.05 22.88
N ILE A 24 30.05 -10.75 22.59
CA ILE A 24 29.29 -10.16 21.48
C ILE A 24 30.03 -10.37 20.18
N ASN A 25 29.36 -11.01 19.21
CA ASN A 25 29.88 -11.16 17.85
C ASN A 25 28.95 -10.44 16.85
N ALA A 26 29.47 -9.39 16.21
CA ALA A 26 28.70 -8.61 15.21
C ALA A 26 28.59 -9.30 13.84
N LYS A 27 29.38 -10.35 13.57
CA LYS A 27 29.39 -11.02 12.26
C LYS A 27 28.01 -11.50 11.78
N PRO A 28 27.15 -12.15 12.61
CA PRO A 28 25.83 -12.59 12.14
C PRO A 28 24.93 -11.44 11.68
N ILE A 29 25.00 -10.29 12.34
CA ILE A 29 24.25 -9.09 11.97
C ILE A 29 24.81 -8.53 10.67
N THR A 30 26.11 -8.35 10.57
CA THR A 30 26.76 -7.86 9.35
C THR A 30 26.49 -8.75 8.15
N THR A 31 26.51 -10.08 8.33
CA THR A 31 26.18 -11.04 7.27
C THR A 31 24.73 -10.88 6.82
N SER A 32 23.76 -10.80 7.74
CA SER A 32 22.36 -10.60 7.38
C SER A 32 22.13 -9.30 6.62
N PHE A 33 22.80 -8.21 6.99
CA PHE A 33 22.73 -6.96 6.23
C PHE A 33 23.33 -7.11 4.82
N LYS A 34 24.49 -7.73 4.69
CA LYS A 34 25.12 -7.96 3.39
C LYS A 34 24.27 -8.85 2.50
N ASP A 35 23.68 -9.90 3.04
CA ASP A 35 22.80 -10.81 2.31
C ASP A 35 21.55 -10.08 1.83
N PHE A 36 20.91 -9.27 2.70
CA PHE A 36 19.74 -8.51 2.30
C PHE A 36 20.04 -7.48 1.22
N PHE A 37 21.03 -6.60 1.43
CA PHE A 37 21.32 -5.52 0.49
C PHE A 37 22.05 -5.99 -0.78
N GLY A 38 22.79 -7.10 -0.74
CA GLY A 38 23.56 -7.61 -1.86
C GLY A 38 22.86 -8.66 -2.72
N THR A 39 22.00 -9.50 -2.13
CA THR A 39 21.43 -10.65 -2.83
C THR A 39 19.90 -10.68 -2.86
N SER A 40 19.22 -9.87 -2.04
CA SER A 40 17.74 -9.85 -2.02
C SER A 40 17.18 -9.23 -3.30
N GLN A 41 16.20 -9.90 -3.91
CA GLN A 41 15.47 -9.42 -5.06
C GLN A 41 14.66 -8.14 -4.75
N LEU A 42 14.31 -7.90 -3.48
CA LEU A 42 13.55 -6.73 -3.04
C LEU A 42 14.42 -5.50 -2.78
N SER A 43 15.74 -5.70 -2.61
CA SER A 43 16.71 -4.62 -2.50
C SER A 43 17.19 -4.25 -3.90
N GLN A 44 16.83 -3.08 -4.38
CA GLN A 44 17.07 -2.62 -5.75
C GLN A 44 17.73 -1.25 -5.74
N PHE A 45 18.46 -0.94 -6.82
CA PHE A 45 18.87 0.44 -7.06
C PHE A 45 17.64 1.33 -7.22
N MET A 46 17.65 2.48 -6.55
CA MET A 46 16.57 3.43 -6.67
C MET A 46 16.56 4.04 -8.07
N ASP A 47 15.39 4.08 -8.68
CA ASP A 47 15.18 4.81 -9.92
C ASP A 47 15.22 6.31 -9.62
N GLN A 48 16.22 7.01 -10.16
CA GLN A 48 16.50 8.44 -9.93
C GLN A 48 16.32 9.29 -11.19
N THR A 49 15.53 8.84 -12.15
CA THR A 49 15.29 9.56 -13.40
C THR A 49 14.65 10.94 -13.14
N ASN A 50 13.68 10.99 -12.21
CA ASN A 50 13.06 12.22 -11.73
C ASN A 50 12.52 12.03 -10.30
N PRO A 51 12.15 13.09 -9.57
CA PRO A 51 11.64 12.97 -8.19
C PRO A 51 10.39 12.11 -8.07
N LEU A 52 9.50 12.11 -9.07
CA LEU A 52 8.30 11.28 -9.09
C LEU A 52 8.66 9.79 -9.15
N SER A 53 9.64 9.43 -9.96
CA SER A 53 10.15 8.07 -10.12
C SER A 53 10.75 7.54 -8.80
N GLU A 54 11.47 8.36 -8.05
CA GLU A 54 11.99 8.02 -6.72
C GLU A 54 10.87 7.68 -5.73
N ILE A 55 9.85 8.55 -5.64
CA ILE A 55 8.71 8.34 -4.74
C ILE A 55 7.94 7.08 -5.12
N THR A 56 7.66 6.89 -6.40
CA THR A 56 6.93 5.73 -6.91
C THR A 56 7.68 4.44 -6.67
N HIS A 57 9.01 4.43 -6.84
CA HIS A 57 9.83 3.25 -6.57
C HIS A 57 9.78 2.85 -5.08
N LYS A 58 9.80 3.81 -4.17
CA LYS A 58 9.70 3.57 -2.71
C LYS A 58 8.32 3.06 -2.29
N ARG A 59 7.28 3.34 -3.05
CA ARG A 59 5.88 2.92 -2.80
C ARG A 59 5.46 1.69 -3.61
N ARG A 60 6.41 0.99 -4.22
CA ARG A 60 6.15 -0.20 -5.02
C ARG A 60 5.91 -1.42 -4.14
N VAL A 61 4.91 -2.23 -4.53
CA VAL A 61 4.55 -3.50 -3.88
C VAL A 61 4.73 -4.62 -4.89
N SER A 62 5.49 -5.65 -4.53
CA SER A 62 5.76 -6.78 -5.39
C SER A 62 5.19 -8.07 -4.80
N ALA A 63 4.54 -8.87 -5.63
CA ALA A 63 4.11 -10.23 -5.28
C ALA A 63 5.26 -11.25 -5.43
N LEU A 64 6.38 -10.84 -6.03
CA LEU A 64 7.57 -11.65 -6.28
C LEU A 64 8.52 -11.59 -5.08
N GLY A 65 9.43 -12.56 -5.00
CA GLY A 65 10.51 -12.56 -4.02
C GLY A 65 10.41 -13.70 -3.01
N PRO A 66 11.24 -13.70 -1.96
CA PRO A 66 11.26 -14.75 -0.94
C PRO A 66 9.91 -14.87 -0.24
N GLY A 67 9.32 -16.07 -0.27
CA GLY A 67 7.98 -16.31 0.28
C GLY A 67 6.81 -15.85 -0.60
N GLY A 68 7.08 -15.24 -1.76
CA GLY A 68 6.09 -14.83 -2.74
C GLY A 68 5.94 -15.79 -3.92
N LEU A 69 5.37 -15.26 -5.02
CA LEU A 69 5.13 -16.01 -6.25
C LEU A 69 6.34 -15.98 -7.18
N THR A 70 6.42 -16.96 -8.07
CA THR A 70 7.30 -16.92 -9.26
C THR A 70 6.47 -16.54 -10.48
N ARG A 71 7.10 -15.91 -11.48
CA ARG A 71 6.42 -15.46 -12.70
C ARG A 71 5.68 -16.57 -13.42
N GLU A 72 6.31 -17.74 -13.48
CA GLU A 72 5.77 -18.91 -14.19
C GLU A 72 4.55 -19.53 -13.49
N ARG A 73 4.47 -19.38 -12.17
CA ARG A 73 3.37 -19.91 -11.35
C ARG A 73 2.24 -18.92 -11.13
N ALA A 74 2.41 -17.67 -11.54
CA ALA A 74 1.41 -16.63 -11.38
C ALA A 74 0.35 -16.73 -12.50
N GLY A 75 -0.81 -17.27 -12.16
CA GLY A 75 -2.00 -17.30 -13.03
C GLY A 75 -2.65 -15.92 -13.19
N PHE A 76 -3.75 -15.85 -13.93
CA PHE A 76 -4.52 -14.61 -14.14
C PHE A 76 -5.14 -14.09 -12.85
N GLU A 77 -5.63 -14.97 -11.97
CA GLU A 77 -6.32 -14.60 -10.72
C GLU A 77 -5.50 -13.69 -9.81
N VAL A 78 -4.17 -13.95 -9.71
CA VAL A 78 -3.28 -13.14 -8.87
C VAL A 78 -2.82 -11.85 -9.54
N ARG A 79 -3.09 -11.68 -10.83
CA ARG A 79 -2.75 -10.49 -11.62
C ARG A 79 -3.92 -9.53 -11.75
N ASP A 80 -5.13 -10.02 -11.47
CA ASP A 80 -6.36 -9.23 -11.56
C ASP A 80 -6.50 -8.26 -10.40
N VAL A 81 -7.31 -7.21 -10.63
CA VAL A 81 -7.66 -6.24 -9.59
C VAL A 81 -8.75 -6.85 -8.71
N HIS A 82 -8.48 -6.93 -7.41
CA HIS A 82 -9.45 -7.41 -6.44
C HIS A 82 -10.15 -6.22 -5.76
N PRO A 83 -11.45 -6.31 -5.40
CA PRO A 83 -12.18 -5.23 -4.73
C PRO A 83 -11.52 -4.72 -3.44
N THR A 84 -10.79 -5.57 -2.72
CA THR A 84 -10.03 -5.17 -1.53
C THR A 84 -8.84 -4.25 -1.81
N HIS A 85 -8.46 -4.09 -3.10
CA HIS A 85 -7.43 -3.13 -3.51
C HIS A 85 -7.91 -1.68 -3.43
N TYR A 86 -9.21 -1.45 -3.30
CA TYR A 86 -9.79 -0.11 -3.22
C TYR A 86 -9.12 0.74 -2.13
N GLY A 87 -8.58 1.90 -2.54
CA GLY A 87 -7.88 2.82 -1.65
C GLY A 87 -6.55 2.32 -1.08
N ARG A 88 -6.07 1.13 -1.46
CA ARG A 88 -4.84 0.49 -0.97
C ARG A 88 -3.80 0.32 -2.05
N ILE A 89 -4.18 -0.30 -3.16
CA ILE A 89 -3.32 -0.58 -4.30
C ILE A 89 -3.94 0.06 -5.54
N CYS A 90 -3.14 0.79 -6.31
CA CYS A 90 -3.60 1.41 -7.55
C CYS A 90 -4.01 0.34 -8.57
N PRO A 91 -5.21 0.42 -9.14
CA PRO A 91 -5.66 -0.53 -10.15
C PRO A 91 -5.07 -0.28 -11.55
N ILE A 92 -4.42 0.86 -11.77
CA ILE A 92 -3.94 1.31 -13.07
C ILE A 92 -2.43 1.11 -13.20
N GLU A 93 -1.65 1.55 -12.21
CA GLU A 93 -0.19 1.57 -12.30
C GLU A 93 0.40 0.17 -12.08
N THR A 94 0.84 -0.47 -13.15
CA THR A 94 1.56 -1.74 -13.16
C THR A 94 2.51 -1.76 -14.36
N PRO A 95 3.64 -2.51 -14.33
CA PRO A 95 4.49 -2.67 -15.50
C PRO A 95 3.75 -3.37 -16.65
N GLU A 96 4.12 -3.05 -17.87
CA GLU A 96 3.71 -3.80 -19.05
C GLU A 96 4.61 -5.04 -19.24
N GLY A 97 4.03 -6.13 -19.73
CA GLY A 97 4.78 -7.37 -20.02
C GLY A 97 4.64 -8.45 -18.96
N PRO A 98 5.70 -9.29 -18.72
CA PRO A 98 5.61 -10.50 -17.91
C PRO A 98 5.24 -10.26 -16.44
N ASN A 99 5.50 -9.07 -15.93
CA ASN A 99 5.26 -8.68 -14.54
C ASN A 99 3.92 -7.94 -14.32
N ILE A 100 3.06 -7.88 -15.33
CA ILE A 100 1.76 -7.21 -15.22
C ILE A 100 0.95 -7.80 -14.06
N GLY A 101 0.40 -6.93 -13.22
CA GLY A 101 -0.38 -7.33 -12.04
C GLY A 101 0.42 -7.91 -10.87
N LEU A 102 1.71 -8.24 -11.05
CA LEU A 102 2.59 -8.76 -9.98
C LEU A 102 3.38 -7.68 -9.27
N ILE A 103 3.61 -6.57 -9.93
CA ILE A 103 4.25 -5.39 -9.37
C ILE A 103 3.24 -4.25 -9.45
N ASN A 104 2.87 -3.72 -8.30
CA ASN A 104 1.85 -2.68 -8.17
C ASN A 104 2.39 -1.51 -7.35
N SER A 105 1.67 -0.41 -7.34
CA SER A 105 1.98 0.76 -6.52
C SER A 105 0.92 0.99 -5.46
N LEU A 106 1.34 1.44 -4.28
CA LEU A 106 0.42 1.85 -3.22
C LEU A 106 -0.42 3.06 -3.66
N ALA A 107 -1.68 3.06 -3.31
CA ALA A 107 -2.57 4.20 -3.50
C ALA A 107 -2.06 5.41 -2.70
N THR A 108 -2.43 6.63 -3.14
CA THR A 108 -1.86 7.89 -2.66
C THR A 108 -1.88 8.03 -1.14
N PHE A 109 -3.00 7.72 -0.49
CA PHE A 109 -3.17 7.92 0.95
C PHE A 109 -3.03 6.63 1.77
N SER A 110 -2.74 5.49 1.13
CA SER A 110 -2.57 4.22 1.83
C SER A 110 -1.31 4.18 2.68
N LYS A 111 -1.40 3.48 3.80
CA LYS A 111 -0.31 3.23 4.74
C LYS A 111 -0.20 1.75 5.06
N VAL A 112 0.99 1.32 5.43
CA VAL A 112 1.22 -0.04 5.94
C VAL A 112 1.27 0.05 7.47
N ASN A 113 0.46 -0.76 8.15
CA ASN A 113 0.43 -0.81 9.60
C ASN A 113 1.62 -1.62 10.17
N LYS A 114 1.73 -1.66 11.50
CA LYS A 114 2.80 -2.38 12.21
C LYS A 114 2.79 -3.90 12.00
N TYR A 115 1.70 -4.45 11.51
CA TYR A 115 1.55 -5.88 11.20
C TYR A 115 1.78 -6.21 9.73
N GLY A 116 2.00 -5.21 8.87
CA GLY A 116 2.21 -5.38 7.43
C GLY A 116 0.95 -5.30 6.58
N PHE A 117 -0.22 -5.01 7.15
CA PHE A 117 -1.45 -4.80 6.40
C PHE A 117 -1.53 -3.38 5.83
N ILE A 118 -2.07 -3.26 4.62
CA ILE A 118 -2.30 -1.97 3.98
C ILE A 118 -3.65 -1.42 4.45
N GLU A 119 -3.64 -0.19 4.95
CA GLU A 119 -4.81 0.53 5.44
C GLU A 119 -5.10 1.75 4.58
N SER A 120 -6.39 2.07 4.46
CA SER A 120 -6.89 3.25 3.74
C SER A 120 -7.59 4.21 4.70
N PRO A 121 -7.47 5.54 4.51
CA PRO A 121 -8.10 6.53 5.37
C PRO A 121 -9.55 6.76 4.99
N TYR A 122 -10.40 6.92 6.00
CA TYR A 122 -11.82 7.26 5.88
C TYR A 122 -12.20 8.30 6.91
N LYS A 123 -13.14 9.19 6.57
CA LYS A 123 -13.74 10.13 7.51
C LYS A 123 -14.94 9.46 8.17
N LYS A 124 -15.01 9.59 9.49
CA LYS A 124 -16.12 9.01 10.26
C LYS A 124 -17.40 9.82 10.08
N VAL A 125 -18.53 9.12 9.98
CA VAL A 125 -19.87 9.70 9.91
C VAL A 125 -20.65 9.35 11.17
N LEU A 126 -21.36 10.30 11.75
CA LEU A 126 -22.29 10.07 12.86
C LEU A 126 -23.65 10.69 12.52
N SER A 127 -24.67 9.86 12.49
CA SER A 127 -26.07 10.29 12.23
C SER A 127 -26.22 11.18 10.99
N GLY A 128 -25.54 10.79 9.89
CA GLY A 128 -25.57 11.52 8.62
C GLY A 128 -24.71 12.80 8.57
N LYS A 129 -23.87 13.03 9.58
CA LYS A 129 -22.93 14.15 9.62
C LYS A 129 -21.49 13.65 9.56
N VAL A 130 -20.71 14.17 8.61
CA VAL A 130 -19.30 13.85 8.41
C VAL A 130 -18.45 14.58 9.44
N LEU A 131 -17.61 13.86 10.14
CA LEU A 131 -16.64 14.41 11.08
C LEU A 131 -15.29 14.63 10.39
N GLU A 132 -14.49 15.53 10.91
CA GLU A 132 -13.11 15.74 10.43
C GLU A 132 -12.14 14.61 10.85
N LYS A 133 -12.59 13.74 11.76
CA LYS A 133 -11.78 12.64 12.26
C LYS A 133 -11.52 11.60 11.16
N ILE A 134 -10.27 11.39 10.83
CA ILE A 134 -9.81 10.37 9.88
C ILE A 134 -9.38 9.12 10.64
N GLU A 135 -9.93 7.98 10.26
CA GLU A 135 -9.57 6.66 10.78
C GLU A 135 -9.01 5.81 9.62
N TYR A 136 -7.97 5.02 9.90
CA TYR A 136 -7.40 4.09 8.94
C TYR A 136 -8.00 2.71 9.16
N LEU A 137 -8.55 2.12 8.10
CA LEU A 137 -9.19 0.82 8.15
C LEU A 137 -8.45 -0.17 7.25
N SER A 138 -8.26 -1.39 7.76
CA SER A 138 -7.84 -2.54 6.96
C SER A 138 -9.02 -3.06 6.11
N ALA A 139 -8.73 -3.89 5.09
CA ALA A 139 -9.79 -4.44 4.23
C ALA A 139 -10.83 -5.27 5.02
N ILE A 140 -10.39 -6.00 6.04
CA ILE A 140 -11.26 -6.84 6.88
C ILE A 140 -12.19 -6.00 7.76
N GLU A 141 -11.69 -4.86 8.26
CA GLU A 141 -12.50 -3.93 9.05
C GLU A 141 -13.50 -3.19 8.18
N GLU A 142 -13.05 -2.77 6.99
CA GLU A 142 -13.86 -2.04 6.01
C GLU A 142 -15.11 -2.81 5.60
N GLU A 143 -15.03 -4.13 5.44
CA GLU A 143 -16.16 -4.97 5.02
C GLU A 143 -17.39 -4.85 5.92
N LYS A 144 -17.17 -4.51 7.19
CA LYS A 144 -18.25 -4.41 8.19
C LYS A 144 -19.06 -3.12 8.09
N PHE A 145 -18.50 -2.09 7.45
CA PHE A 145 -19.04 -0.74 7.45
C PHE A 145 -19.66 -0.37 6.10
N THR A 146 -20.60 0.57 6.15
CA THR A 146 -21.19 1.21 4.98
C THR A 146 -20.44 2.52 4.71
N ILE A 147 -19.78 2.60 3.55
CA ILE A 147 -18.89 3.70 3.19
C ILE A 147 -19.45 4.46 1.99
N ALA A 148 -19.66 5.76 2.16
CA ALA A 148 -20.10 6.64 1.09
C ALA A 148 -18.92 7.05 0.20
N GLN A 149 -19.19 7.31 -1.07
CA GLN A 149 -18.20 7.80 -2.02
C GLN A 149 -17.81 9.25 -1.75
N ALA A 150 -16.55 9.60 -2.08
CA ALA A 150 -16.02 10.95 -1.87
C ALA A 150 -16.74 12.07 -2.64
N ASN A 151 -17.41 11.72 -3.75
CA ASN A 151 -18.15 12.66 -4.59
C ASN A 151 -19.59 12.91 -4.12
N SER A 152 -20.02 12.30 -3.01
CA SER A 152 -21.34 12.51 -2.44
C SER A 152 -21.53 13.99 -2.07
N PRO A 153 -22.67 14.61 -2.39
CA PRO A 153 -22.92 16.00 -2.08
C PRO A 153 -23.07 16.22 -0.57
N ILE A 154 -22.12 16.97 0.00
CA ILE A 154 -22.08 17.32 1.43
C ILE A 154 -22.28 18.81 1.57
N GLY A 155 -23.17 19.21 2.45
CA GLY A 155 -23.44 20.61 2.79
C GLY A 155 -22.32 21.24 3.63
N PRO A 156 -22.33 22.58 3.78
CA PRO A 156 -21.34 23.29 4.59
C PRO A 156 -21.36 22.87 6.07
N ASP A 157 -22.46 22.34 6.53
CA ASP A 157 -22.64 21.82 7.91
C ASP A 157 -22.08 20.39 8.08
N GLY A 158 -21.51 19.81 7.03
CA GLY A 158 -21.00 18.43 7.00
C GLY A 158 -22.09 17.37 6.89
N SER A 159 -23.35 17.73 6.65
CA SER A 159 -24.45 16.78 6.45
C SER A 159 -24.62 16.40 4.99
N PHE A 160 -25.02 15.15 4.70
CA PHE A 160 -25.38 14.74 3.34
C PHE A 160 -26.64 15.48 2.89
N LEU A 161 -26.61 16.04 1.68
CA LEU A 161 -27.77 16.76 1.11
C LEU A 161 -28.85 15.82 0.62
N GLU A 162 -28.48 14.64 0.17
CA GLU A 162 -29.39 13.61 -0.34
C GLU A 162 -29.79 12.63 0.76
N GLU A 163 -31.02 12.14 0.72
CA GLU A 163 -31.50 11.10 1.66
C GLU A 163 -30.94 9.73 1.34
N LEU A 164 -30.74 9.44 0.03
CA LEU A 164 -30.17 8.19 -0.48
C LEU A 164 -28.81 8.49 -1.11
N VAL A 165 -27.76 7.94 -0.53
CA VAL A 165 -26.38 8.15 -0.95
C VAL A 165 -25.84 6.85 -1.52
N SER A 166 -25.06 6.95 -2.61
CA SER A 166 -24.32 5.83 -3.18
C SER A 166 -23.20 5.40 -2.23
N CYS A 167 -23.28 4.18 -1.75
CA CYS A 167 -22.37 3.62 -0.78
C CYS A 167 -21.82 2.28 -1.23
N ARG A 168 -20.69 1.91 -0.64
CA ARG A 168 -20.08 0.60 -0.77
C ARG A 168 -20.19 -0.14 0.56
N LYS A 169 -20.63 -1.39 0.52
CA LYS A 169 -20.63 -2.30 1.67
C LYS A 169 -20.05 -3.65 1.24
N GLY A 170 -18.90 -3.98 1.80
CA GLY A 170 -18.14 -5.14 1.34
C GLY A 170 -17.83 -5.05 -0.17
N LEU A 171 -18.28 -6.02 -0.95
CA LEU A 171 -18.08 -6.08 -2.40
C LEU A 171 -19.18 -5.43 -3.24
N ASN A 172 -20.26 -4.94 -2.61
CA ASN A 172 -21.44 -4.46 -3.30
C ASN A 172 -21.58 -2.94 -3.23
N PHE A 173 -22.06 -2.36 -4.33
CA PHE A 173 -22.53 -0.99 -4.36
C PHE A 173 -24.01 -0.95 -4.03
N ILE A 174 -24.39 -0.16 -3.05
CA ILE A 174 -25.75 -0.03 -2.54
C ILE A 174 -26.13 1.45 -2.41
N LEU A 175 -27.44 1.71 -2.50
CA LEU A 175 -27.99 3.00 -2.07
C LEU A 175 -28.42 2.87 -0.60
N SER A 176 -27.85 3.71 0.26
CA SER A 176 -28.14 3.71 1.69
C SER A 176 -28.67 5.06 2.15
N ARG A 177 -29.52 5.03 3.19
CA ARG A 177 -29.95 6.27 3.84
C ARG A 177 -28.78 6.89 4.60
N LYS A 178 -28.69 8.22 4.61
CA LYS A 178 -27.64 8.99 5.28
C LYS A 178 -27.40 8.61 6.75
N GLU A 179 -28.43 8.11 7.44
CA GLU A 179 -28.34 7.70 8.84
C GLU A 179 -27.57 6.40 9.06
N ASN A 180 -27.51 5.55 8.02
CA ASN A 180 -26.89 4.23 8.06
C ASN A 180 -25.47 4.23 7.48
N ILE A 181 -24.89 5.41 7.25
CA ILE A 181 -23.54 5.56 6.72
C ILE A 181 -22.57 5.68 7.89
N ASP A 182 -21.54 4.84 7.89
CA ASP A 182 -20.52 4.80 8.96
C ASP A 182 -19.30 5.66 8.61
N TYR A 183 -18.89 5.64 7.35
CA TYR A 183 -17.71 6.35 6.86
C TYR A 183 -17.94 6.94 5.47
N VAL A 184 -17.08 7.88 5.10
CA VAL A 184 -17.01 8.45 3.76
C VAL A 184 -15.55 8.51 3.29
N ASP A 185 -15.33 8.30 2.00
CA ASP A 185 -14.00 8.41 1.39
C ASP A 185 -13.44 9.83 1.57
N VAL A 186 -12.14 9.94 1.82
CA VAL A 186 -11.49 11.25 2.05
C VAL A 186 -11.42 12.06 0.77
N SER A 187 -11.10 11.42 -0.35
CA SER A 187 -10.93 12.06 -1.66
C SER A 187 -11.02 11.02 -2.77
N PRO A 188 -11.49 11.37 -3.98
CA PRO A 188 -11.45 10.49 -5.15
C PRO A 188 -10.04 10.02 -5.51
N LYS A 189 -9.01 10.83 -5.21
CA LYS A 189 -7.60 10.50 -5.46
C LYS A 189 -7.07 9.33 -4.63
N GLN A 190 -7.79 8.90 -3.60
CA GLN A 190 -7.35 7.75 -2.79
C GLN A 190 -7.36 6.42 -3.52
N LEU A 191 -8.05 6.32 -4.67
CA LEU A 191 -8.09 5.11 -5.49
C LEU A 191 -6.80 4.83 -6.25
N VAL A 192 -6.07 5.85 -6.62
CA VAL A 192 -4.96 5.79 -7.56
C VAL A 192 -3.63 6.09 -6.89
N SER A 193 -2.53 5.66 -7.53
CA SER A 193 -1.16 5.97 -7.10
C SER A 193 -0.81 7.44 -7.31
N VAL A 194 0.34 7.83 -6.79
CA VAL A 194 0.86 9.21 -6.95
C VAL A 194 1.02 9.56 -8.43
N ALA A 195 1.63 8.68 -9.23
CA ALA A 195 1.81 8.92 -10.67
C ALA A 195 0.48 9.04 -11.41
N ALA A 196 -0.44 8.10 -11.20
CA ALA A 196 -1.75 8.13 -11.85
C ALA A 196 -2.59 9.35 -11.42
N SER A 197 -2.44 9.83 -10.18
CA SER A 197 -3.18 11.01 -9.69
C SER A 197 -2.77 12.33 -10.34
N LEU A 198 -1.65 12.36 -11.04
CA LEU A 198 -1.14 13.53 -11.77
C LEU A 198 -1.67 13.61 -13.21
N ILE A 199 -2.32 12.57 -13.72
CA ILE A 199 -2.93 12.56 -15.06
C ILE A 199 -4.17 13.47 -15.01
N PRO A 200 -4.22 14.53 -15.84
CA PRO A 200 -5.38 15.40 -15.89
C PRO A 200 -6.56 14.67 -16.56
N PHE A 201 -7.78 14.89 -16.05
CA PHE A 201 -9.02 14.30 -16.57
C PHE A 201 -9.00 12.77 -16.61
N LEU A 202 -8.35 12.15 -15.62
CA LEU A 202 -8.20 10.69 -15.54
C LEU A 202 -9.55 9.95 -15.57
N GLU A 203 -10.60 10.57 -15.04
CA GLU A 203 -11.96 10.02 -15.00
C GLU A 203 -12.58 9.80 -16.39
N ASN A 204 -12.06 10.48 -17.41
CA ASN A 204 -12.50 10.38 -18.80
C ASN A 204 -11.56 9.52 -19.66
N ASP A 205 -10.49 9.00 -19.07
CA ASP A 205 -9.46 8.27 -19.81
C ASP A 205 -9.67 6.75 -19.68
N ASP A 206 -9.25 6.02 -20.71
CA ASP A 206 -9.24 4.56 -20.68
C ASP A 206 -8.11 4.04 -19.78
N ALA A 207 -8.39 3.00 -18.99
CA ALA A 207 -7.44 2.43 -18.05
C ALA A 207 -6.12 1.98 -18.71
N ASN A 208 -6.17 1.42 -19.91
CA ASN A 208 -4.98 0.99 -20.65
C ASN A 208 -4.10 2.19 -21.04
N ARG A 209 -4.72 3.30 -21.45
CA ARG A 209 -3.98 4.52 -21.81
C ARG A 209 -3.46 5.24 -20.59
N ALA A 210 -4.21 5.25 -19.51
CA ALA A 210 -3.77 5.78 -18.22
C ALA A 210 -2.56 5.00 -17.66
N LEU A 211 -2.54 3.67 -17.80
CA LEU A 211 -1.39 2.82 -17.47
C LEU A 211 -0.15 3.23 -18.26
N MET A 212 -0.28 3.37 -19.60
CA MET A 212 0.83 3.81 -20.44
C MET A 212 1.30 5.22 -20.05
N GLY A 213 0.37 6.15 -19.80
CA GLY A 213 0.67 7.51 -19.38
C GLY A 213 1.42 7.59 -18.06
N SER A 214 1.01 6.81 -17.06
CA SER A 214 1.70 6.76 -15.76
C SER A 214 3.13 6.21 -15.90
N ASN A 215 3.32 5.15 -16.69
CA ASN A 215 4.64 4.59 -16.94
C ASN A 215 5.54 5.55 -17.73
N MET A 216 4.99 6.28 -18.71
CA MET A 216 5.73 7.29 -19.47
C MET A 216 6.23 8.43 -18.57
N MET A 217 5.39 8.93 -17.64
CA MET A 217 5.80 9.99 -16.71
C MET A 217 6.97 9.59 -15.83
N LEU A 218 7.12 8.30 -15.51
CA LEU A 218 8.23 7.79 -14.72
C LEU A 218 9.54 7.71 -15.52
N SER A 219 9.45 7.51 -16.84
CA SER A 219 10.60 7.36 -17.72
C SER A 219 11.09 8.68 -18.33
N LEU A 220 10.29 9.74 -18.34
CA LEU A 220 10.64 11.03 -18.92
C LEU A 220 11.63 11.79 -18.03
N ILE A 221 12.82 12.02 -18.56
CA ILE A 221 13.79 12.98 -18.07
C ILE A 221 13.52 14.28 -18.79
N HIS A 222 12.96 15.25 -18.14
CA HIS A 222 12.85 16.64 -18.59
C HIS A 222 12.71 16.86 -20.12
N ILE A 223 11.55 17.25 -20.54
CA ILE A 223 11.44 17.98 -21.80
C ILE A 223 11.52 19.47 -21.49
#